data_ee62ab82628025afc16b13ada8962cd4
#
_entry.id   ee62ab82628025afc16b13ada8962cd4
#
_cell.length_a   1.000
_cell.length_b   1.000
_cell.length_c   1.000
_cell.angle_alpha   90.00
_cell.angle_beta   90.00
_cell.angle_gamma   90.00
#
_symmetry.space_group_name_H-M   'P 1'
#
loop_
_entity.id
_entity.type
_entity.pdbx_description
1 polymer ?
#
loop_
_entity_poly.entity_id
_entity_poly.type
_entity_poly.pdbx_seq_one_letter_code
_entity_poly.pdbx_strand_id
1 'polypeptide(L)'
;IKNILNFNKDLKPILNDMEYVMDNLVNKFAPRHMREKVFKYDFKRKYTYISKLNIYDLDQHFNTRLPRDNVKKDSDYFASQSLWNLINHKKILDVVEQLLGSEILSNPVQNTRIKQPESKLPRHSVHDGLSGRTPWHQDAAVLSSVGQRLTDMVTVWIPFTKTTKNNGCMITVKEINKLGLLNHVSGYKGQVEIKGSKLLNKFKPI
;
A
#
# COMPACT_ATOMS: atom_id res chain seq x y z
N ILE A 1 6.48 15.78 -3.79
CA ILE A 1 5.82 17.02 -4.25
C ILE A 1 4.76 17.39 -3.22
N LYS A 2 4.66 18.67 -2.87
CA LYS A 2 3.71 19.16 -1.86
C LYS A 2 2.50 19.80 -2.56
N ASN A 3 1.33 19.75 -1.89
CA ASN A 3 0.11 20.49 -2.29
C ASN A 3 -0.49 20.12 -3.67
N ILE A 4 -0.26 18.91 -4.15
CA ILE A 4 -0.92 18.41 -5.36
C ILE A 4 -2.38 18.05 -5.05
N LEU A 5 -2.63 17.38 -3.93
CA LEU A 5 -3.93 16.87 -3.52
C LEU A 5 -4.49 17.67 -2.35
N ASN A 6 -5.82 17.82 -2.34
CA ASN A 6 -6.57 18.37 -1.22
C ASN A 6 -7.12 17.22 -0.38
N PHE A 7 -6.83 17.24 0.93
CA PHE A 7 -7.24 16.16 1.83
C PHE A 7 -8.76 15.91 1.81
N ASN A 8 -9.55 16.98 1.97
CA ASN A 8 -11.01 16.84 2.08
C ASN A 8 -11.67 16.41 0.77
N LYS A 9 -11.13 16.86 -0.38
CA LYS A 9 -11.70 16.59 -1.70
C LYS A 9 -11.21 15.26 -2.26
N ASP A 10 -9.91 14.98 -2.14
CA ASP A 10 -9.27 13.91 -2.93
C ASP A 10 -8.96 12.66 -2.11
N LEU A 11 -8.73 12.79 -0.79
CA LEU A 11 -8.29 11.68 0.06
C LEU A 11 -9.36 11.22 1.07
N LYS A 12 -10.06 12.16 1.70
CA LYS A 12 -11.09 11.84 2.69
C LYS A 12 -12.22 10.96 2.15
N PRO A 13 -12.71 11.12 0.91
CA PRO A 13 -13.69 10.20 0.34
C PRO A 13 -13.23 8.75 0.32
N ILE A 14 -11.94 8.49 -0.01
CA ILE A 14 -11.37 7.15 -0.01
C ILE A 14 -11.32 6.55 1.40
N LEU A 15 -10.96 7.37 2.39
CA LEU A 15 -11.00 6.93 3.80
C LEU A 15 -12.42 6.59 4.26
N ASN A 16 -13.43 7.34 3.81
CA ASN A 16 -14.83 7.03 4.09
C ASN A 16 -15.25 5.70 3.44
N ASP A 17 -14.81 5.44 2.19
CA ASP A 17 -15.06 4.16 1.52
C ASP A 17 -14.40 2.99 2.26
N MET A 18 -13.18 3.19 2.77
CA MET A 18 -12.50 2.19 3.61
C MET A 18 -13.22 2.00 4.97
N GLU A 19 -13.74 3.06 5.58
CA GLU A 19 -14.54 2.94 6.81
C GLU A 19 -15.82 2.14 6.56
N TYR A 20 -16.47 2.32 5.43
CA TYR A 20 -17.62 1.50 5.05
C TYR A 20 -17.26 0.00 4.96
N VAL A 21 -16.11 -0.33 4.37
CA VAL A 21 -15.60 -1.72 4.37
C VAL A 21 -15.37 -2.21 5.81
N MET A 22 -14.76 -1.39 6.66
CA MET A 22 -14.58 -1.74 8.09
C MET A 22 -15.91 -2.00 8.81
N ASP A 23 -16.92 -1.18 8.55
CA ASP A 23 -18.24 -1.35 9.19
C ASP A 23 -18.93 -2.64 8.73
N ASN A 24 -18.77 -3.02 7.47
CA ASN A 24 -19.23 -4.33 6.98
C ASN A 24 -18.50 -5.50 7.66
N LEU A 25 -17.19 -5.38 7.84
CA LEU A 25 -16.40 -6.39 8.56
C LEU A 25 -16.80 -6.48 10.04
N VAL A 26 -17.06 -5.34 10.69
CA VAL A 26 -17.59 -5.31 12.07
C VAL A 26 -18.94 -6.00 12.13
N ASN A 27 -19.85 -5.73 11.20
CA ASN A 27 -21.16 -6.40 11.14
C ASN A 27 -21.04 -7.92 10.97
N LYS A 28 -20.09 -8.36 10.17
CA LYS A 28 -19.91 -9.77 9.85
C LYS A 28 -19.20 -10.55 10.97
N PHE A 29 -18.15 -9.99 11.55
CA PHE A 29 -17.22 -10.71 12.42
C PHE A 29 -17.22 -10.29 13.89
N ALA A 30 -17.65 -9.07 14.24
CA ALA A 30 -17.66 -8.64 15.62
C ALA A 30 -18.84 -9.19 16.43
N PRO A 31 -18.64 -9.53 17.72
CA PRO A 31 -19.74 -9.89 18.61
C PRO A 31 -20.82 -8.80 18.67
N ARG A 32 -22.10 -9.18 18.69
CA ARG A 32 -23.23 -8.24 18.63
C ARG A 32 -23.12 -7.10 19.66
N HIS A 33 -22.79 -7.44 20.91
CA HIS A 33 -22.66 -6.46 22.00
C HIS A 33 -21.54 -5.44 21.84
N MET A 34 -20.60 -5.69 20.93
CA MET A 34 -19.49 -4.78 20.65
C MET A 34 -19.72 -3.86 19.45
N ARG A 35 -20.63 -4.20 18.53
CA ARG A 35 -20.80 -3.51 17.25
C ARG A 35 -21.05 -2.02 17.39
N GLU A 36 -22.05 -1.63 18.19
CA GLU A 36 -22.41 -0.22 18.42
C GLU A 36 -21.23 0.61 18.96
N LYS A 37 -20.46 0.01 19.87
CA LYS A 37 -19.27 0.64 20.41
C LYS A 37 -18.17 0.82 19.34
N VAL A 38 -17.96 -0.20 18.51
CA VAL A 38 -16.92 -0.19 17.48
C VAL A 38 -17.26 0.75 16.34
N PHE A 39 -18.53 0.89 15.95
CA PHE A 39 -18.96 1.87 14.95
C PHE A 39 -18.60 3.31 15.33
N LYS A 40 -18.56 3.63 16.61
CA LYS A 40 -18.18 4.96 17.13
C LYS A 40 -16.68 5.19 17.21
N TYR A 41 -15.85 4.19 16.90
CA TYR A 41 -14.41 4.36 16.88
C TYR A 41 -13.97 5.17 15.66
N ASP A 42 -12.91 5.97 15.83
CA ASP A 42 -12.20 6.57 14.71
C ASP A 42 -11.57 5.49 13.82
N PHE A 43 -11.18 5.88 12.62
CA PHE A 43 -10.58 5.00 11.61
C PHE A 43 -9.47 4.10 12.18
N LYS A 44 -8.51 4.70 12.90
CA LYS A 44 -7.36 4.00 13.46
C LYS A 44 -7.76 2.96 14.51
N ARG A 45 -8.62 3.34 15.42
CA ARG A 45 -9.10 2.47 16.50
C ARG A 45 -10.00 1.36 15.96
N LYS A 46 -10.85 1.66 14.98
CA LYS A 46 -11.69 0.70 14.28
C LYS A 46 -10.84 -0.37 13.59
N TYR A 47 -9.86 0.03 12.80
CA TYR A 47 -8.96 -0.91 12.14
C TYR A 47 -8.15 -1.75 13.15
N THR A 48 -7.62 -1.14 14.21
CA THR A 48 -6.91 -1.86 15.29
C THR A 48 -7.81 -2.90 15.99
N TYR A 49 -9.10 -2.64 16.10
CA TYR A 49 -10.05 -3.61 16.62
C TYR A 49 -10.27 -4.76 15.63
N ILE A 50 -10.55 -4.44 14.37
CA ILE A 50 -10.81 -5.43 13.32
C ILE A 50 -9.60 -6.35 13.12
N SER A 51 -8.38 -5.82 13.18
CA SER A 51 -7.15 -6.60 13.03
C SER A 51 -6.92 -7.67 14.09
N LYS A 52 -7.67 -7.61 15.19
CA LYS A 52 -7.68 -8.63 16.26
C LYS A 52 -8.79 -9.66 16.09
N LEU A 53 -9.73 -9.43 15.20
CA LEU A 53 -10.72 -10.42 14.80
C LEU A 53 -10.04 -11.39 13.85
N ASN A 54 -10.29 -12.66 13.98
CA ASN A 54 -9.64 -13.70 13.19
C ASN A 54 -10.19 -13.72 11.73
N ILE A 55 -10.00 -12.59 11.02
CA ILE A 55 -10.45 -12.41 9.64
C ILE A 55 -9.34 -12.90 8.71
N TYR A 56 -9.68 -13.89 7.89
CA TYR A 56 -8.75 -14.40 6.89
C TYR A 56 -8.42 -13.31 5.87
N ASP A 57 -7.13 -13.14 5.60
CA ASP A 57 -6.58 -12.18 4.62
C ASP A 57 -7.18 -10.76 4.73
N LEU A 58 -7.23 -10.25 5.95
CA LEU A 58 -7.82 -8.93 6.26
C LEU A 58 -7.32 -7.83 5.30
N ASP A 59 -6.04 -7.83 4.97
CA ASP A 59 -5.43 -6.78 4.13
C ASP A 59 -6.00 -6.80 2.70
N GLN A 60 -6.48 -7.95 2.22
CA GLN A 60 -7.06 -8.07 0.89
C GLN A 60 -8.36 -7.27 0.74
N HIS A 61 -9.16 -7.15 1.79
CA HIS A 61 -10.39 -6.33 1.77
C HIS A 61 -10.12 -4.84 1.49
N PHE A 62 -8.89 -4.38 1.72
CA PHE A 62 -8.46 -3.00 1.49
C PHE A 62 -7.49 -2.85 0.32
N ASN A 63 -7.11 -3.94 -0.34
CA ASN A 63 -6.17 -3.90 -1.44
C ASN A 63 -6.89 -3.71 -2.78
N THR A 64 -6.32 -2.88 -3.64
CA THR A 64 -6.85 -2.57 -4.97
C THR A 64 -6.62 -3.66 -6.00
N ARG A 65 -5.68 -4.57 -5.74
CA ARG A 65 -5.40 -5.70 -6.63
C ARG A 65 -6.07 -6.98 -6.14
N LEU A 66 -6.36 -7.87 -7.07
CA LEU A 66 -6.79 -9.23 -6.74
C LEU A 66 -5.69 -10.02 -6.00
N PRO A 67 -6.04 -11.05 -5.22
CA PRO A 67 -5.07 -11.97 -4.62
C PRO A 67 -4.10 -12.52 -5.66
N ARG A 68 -2.89 -12.88 -5.23
CA ARG A 68 -1.90 -13.49 -6.13
C ARG A 68 -2.31 -14.90 -6.55
N ASP A 69 -2.82 -15.66 -5.57
CA ASP A 69 -3.15 -17.07 -5.71
C ASP A 69 -4.61 -17.30 -5.35
N ASN A 70 -5.19 -18.37 -5.89
CA ASN A 70 -6.56 -18.79 -5.57
C ASN A 70 -7.62 -17.71 -5.80
N VAL A 71 -7.49 -16.93 -6.89
CA VAL A 71 -8.50 -15.95 -7.27
C VAL A 71 -9.82 -16.65 -7.56
N LYS A 72 -10.86 -16.28 -6.83
CA LYS A 72 -12.22 -16.76 -6.99
C LYS A 72 -13.12 -15.65 -7.54
N LYS A 73 -14.30 -16.01 -8.02
CA LYS A 73 -15.28 -15.05 -8.53
C LYS A 73 -15.70 -14.01 -7.49
N ASP A 74 -15.67 -14.39 -6.22
CA ASP A 74 -16.04 -13.57 -5.05
C ASP A 74 -14.82 -13.14 -4.21
N SER A 75 -13.61 -13.16 -4.80
CA SER A 75 -12.43 -12.66 -4.11
C SER A 75 -12.57 -11.19 -3.78
N ASP A 76 -12.33 -10.85 -2.51
CA ASP A 76 -12.39 -9.47 -2.05
C ASP A 76 -11.27 -8.62 -2.68
N TYR A 77 -11.61 -7.40 -3.02
CA TYR A 77 -10.67 -6.34 -3.39
C TYR A 77 -11.33 -4.98 -3.17
N PHE A 78 -10.51 -3.98 -2.92
CA PHE A 78 -11.00 -2.62 -2.70
C PHE A 78 -11.09 -1.88 -4.03
N ALA A 79 -12.30 -1.50 -4.40
CA ALA A 79 -12.56 -0.64 -5.53
C ALA A 79 -13.62 0.39 -5.15
N SER A 80 -13.37 1.66 -5.47
CA SER A 80 -14.34 2.73 -5.26
C SER A 80 -14.19 3.82 -6.30
N GLN A 81 -15.26 4.59 -6.51
CA GLN A 81 -15.22 5.76 -7.41
C GLN A 81 -14.22 6.80 -6.92
N SER A 82 -14.10 6.99 -5.61
CA SER A 82 -13.14 7.93 -5.02
C SER A 82 -11.69 7.54 -5.34
N LEU A 83 -11.38 6.25 -5.27
CA LEU A 83 -10.06 5.74 -5.62
C LEU A 83 -9.79 5.87 -7.13
N TRP A 84 -10.77 5.56 -7.96
CA TRP A 84 -10.69 5.76 -9.41
C TRP A 84 -10.41 7.22 -9.77
N ASN A 85 -11.08 8.15 -9.11
CA ASN A 85 -10.86 9.59 -9.29
C ASN A 85 -9.45 10.01 -8.87
N LEU A 86 -8.88 9.39 -7.83
CA LEU A 86 -7.51 9.65 -7.40
C LEU A 86 -6.49 9.15 -8.42
N ILE A 87 -6.66 7.94 -8.93
CA ILE A 87 -5.76 7.34 -9.95
C ILE A 87 -5.74 8.19 -11.22
N ASN A 88 -6.89 8.75 -11.59
CA ASN A 88 -7.05 9.61 -12.76
C ASN A 88 -6.93 11.11 -12.43
N HIS A 89 -6.40 11.46 -11.28
CA HIS A 89 -6.34 12.85 -10.85
C HIS A 89 -5.40 13.65 -11.73
N LYS A 90 -5.95 14.68 -12.41
CA LYS A 90 -5.22 15.47 -13.42
C LYS A 90 -3.84 15.94 -12.95
N LYS A 91 -3.73 16.51 -11.76
CA LYS A 91 -2.44 17.01 -11.25
C LYS A 91 -1.41 15.90 -11.01
N ILE A 92 -1.83 14.66 -10.76
CA ILE A 92 -0.93 13.51 -10.67
C ILE A 92 -0.46 13.15 -12.07
N LEU A 93 -1.40 13.03 -13.01
CA LEU A 93 -1.09 12.69 -14.40
C LEU A 93 -0.21 13.74 -15.05
N ASP A 94 -0.44 15.03 -14.82
CA ASP A 94 0.40 16.13 -15.33
C ASP A 94 1.87 16.00 -14.87
N VAL A 95 2.10 15.52 -13.64
CA VAL A 95 3.47 15.28 -13.15
C VAL A 95 4.08 14.02 -13.77
N VAL A 96 3.30 12.97 -13.92
CA VAL A 96 3.77 11.71 -14.53
C VAL A 96 4.08 11.93 -16.00
N GLU A 97 3.26 12.68 -16.71
CA GLU A 97 3.47 13.05 -18.11
C GLU A 97 4.78 13.81 -18.33
N GLN A 98 5.11 14.74 -17.43
CA GLN A 98 6.38 15.45 -17.49
C GLN A 98 7.62 14.54 -17.34
N LEU A 99 7.45 13.39 -16.71
CA LEU A 99 8.54 12.43 -16.46
C LEU A 99 8.62 11.32 -17.49
N LEU A 100 7.50 10.86 -18.02
CA LEU A 100 7.41 9.70 -18.91
C LEU A 100 7.00 10.05 -20.35
N GLY A 101 6.50 11.27 -20.61
CA GLY A 101 5.87 11.65 -21.87
C GLY A 101 4.37 11.47 -21.86
N SER A 102 3.72 11.80 -22.99
CA SER A 102 2.25 11.91 -23.09
C SER A 102 1.51 10.56 -23.09
N GLU A 103 2.17 9.46 -23.43
CA GLU A 103 1.57 8.12 -23.39
C GLU A 103 1.82 7.48 -22.03
N ILE A 104 0.82 7.57 -21.15
CA ILE A 104 0.89 7.03 -19.80
C ILE A 104 0.09 5.73 -19.73
N LEU A 105 0.76 4.63 -19.41
CA LEU A 105 0.12 3.36 -19.10
C LEU A 105 0.03 3.18 -17.59
N SER A 106 -1.19 3.06 -17.07
CA SER A 106 -1.40 2.72 -15.65
C SER A 106 -1.18 1.22 -15.44
N ASN A 107 -0.18 0.88 -14.61
CA ASN A 107 0.04 -0.52 -14.24
C ASN A 107 -1.12 -1.03 -13.36
N PRO A 108 -1.71 -2.19 -13.65
CA PRO A 108 -2.81 -2.74 -12.85
C PRO A 108 -2.36 -3.23 -11.46
N VAL A 109 -1.07 -3.39 -11.24
CA VAL A 109 -0.51 -3.75 -9.91
C VAL A 109 -0.43 -2.50 -9.04
N GLN A 110 -1.57 -2.08 -8.55
CA GLN A 110 -1.67 -0.98 -7.60
C GLN A 110 -2.02 -1.53 -6.22
N ASN A 111 -1.49 -0.92 -5.18
CA ASN A 111 -1.70 -1.40 -3.82
C ASN A 111 -2.20 -0.29 -2.92
N THR A 112 -3.29 -0.53 -2.25
CA THR A 112 -3.72 0.24 -1.07
C THR A 112 -3.35 -0.57 0.16
N ARG A 113 -2.75 0.06 1.16
CA ARG A 113 -2.26 -0.64 2.35
C ARG A 113 -2.57 0.13 3.61
N ILE A 114 -3.12 -0.55 4.61
CA ILE A 114 -3.29 0.00 5.95
C ILE A 114 -2.20 -0.58 6.85
N LYS A 115 -1.16 0.23 7.11
CA LYS A 115 -0.04 -0.19 7.97
C LYS A 115 -0.24 0.25 9.41
N GLN A 116 -0.17 -0.69 10.32
CA GLN A 116 -0.16 -0.42 11.76
C GLN A 116 1.28 -0.17 12.24
N PRO A 117 1.46 0.53 13.38
CA PRO A 117 2.74 0.57 14.07
C PRO A 117 3.25 -0.85 14.38
N GLU A 118 4.52 -1.13 14.16
CA GLU A 118 5.11 -2.47 14.39
C GLU A 118 4.83 -3.01 15.80
N SER A 119 4.83 -2.12 16.80
CA SER A 119 4.48 -2.48 18.19
C SER A 119 3.06 -3.02 18.38
N LYS A 120 2.20 -2.90 17.38
CA LYS A 120 0.81 -3.39 17.39
C LYS A 120 0.63 -4.64 16.53
N LEU A 121 1.62 -5.00 15.74
CA LEU A 121 1.57 -6.18 14.88
C LEU A 121 1.90 -7.45 15.66
N PRO A 122 1.24 -8.58 15.33
CA PRO A 122 1.74 -9.88 15.76
C PRO A 122 3.17 -10.12 15.26
N ARG A 123 4.01 -10.83 16.04
CA ARG A 123 5.42 -11.08 15.69
C ARG A 123 5.61 -11.68 14.29
N HIS A 124 4.73 -12.58 13.88
CA HIS A 124 4.77 -13.22 12.56
C HIS A 124 4.41 -12.29 11.40
N SER A 125 3.78 -11.14 11.67
CA SER A 125 3.36 -10.17 10.65
C SER A 125 4.33 -9.00 10.47
N VAL A 126 5.35 -8.88 11.33
CA VAL A 126 6.30 -7.73 11.28
C VAL A 126 7.06 -7.70 9.94
N HIS A 127 7.38 -8.85 9.37
CA HIS A 127 8.06 -8.99 8.08
C HIS A 127 7.12 -9.29 6.92
N ASP A 128 5.82 -9.18 7.14
CA ASP A 128 4.83 -9.26 6.06
C ASP A 128 4.80 -7.93 5.31
N GLY A 129 5.14 -7.94 4.03
CA GLY A 129 5.23 -6.74 3.21
C GLY A 129 3.90 -5.99 3.02
N LEU A 130 2.77 -6.63 3.29
CA LEU A 130 1.45 -5.99 3.24
C LEU A 130 1.16 -5.22 4.53
N SER A 131 1.18 -5.89 5.66
CA SER A 131 0.86 -5.31 6.97
C SER A 131 2.08 -4.81 7.74
N GLY A 132 3.25 -5.46 7.57
CA GLY A 132 4.49 -5.16 8.25
C GLY A 132 5.52 -4.39 7.41
N ARG A 133 6.78 -4.65 7.70
CA ARG A 133 7.92 -4.00 7.03
C ARG A 133 8.13 -4.59 5.63
N THR A 134 8.12 -3.74 4.62
CA THR A 134 8.52 -4.12 3.26
C THR A 134 10.04 -4.05 3.14
N PRO A 135 10.72 -5.08 2.61
CA PRO A 135 12.17 -5.05 2.43
C PRO A 135 12.59 -3.99 1.41
N TRP A 136 13.86 -3.63 1.43
CA TRP A 136 14.43 -2.73 0.43
C TRP A 136 14.35 -3.35 -0.97
N HIS A 137 13.72 -2.63 -1.90
CA HIS A 137 13.55 -3.06 -3.27
C HIS A 137 13.43 -1.87 -4.22
N GLN A 138 13.53 -2.14 -5.49
CA GLN A 138 13.11 -1.23 -6.57
C GLN A 138 11.88 -1.85 -7.23
N ASP A 139 10.84 -1.05 -7.46
CA ASP A 139 9.58 -1.54 -8.05
C ASP A 139 9.79 -2.13 -9.44
N ALA A 140 10.75 -1.62 -10.21
CA ALA A 140 11.15 -2.20 -11.49
C ALA A 140 11.57 -3.68 -11.38
N ALA A 141 12.21 -4.09 -10.27
CA ALA A 141 12.56 -5.49 -10.05
C ALA A 141 11.33 -6.36 -9.77
N VAL A 142 10.31 -5.82 -9.11
CA VAL A 142 9.04 -6.54 -8.89
C VAL A 142 8.35 -6.83 -10.22
N LEU A 143 8.33 -5.88 -11.14
CA LEU A 143 7.75 -6.06 -12.48
C LEU A 143 8.56 -7.04 -13.33
N SER A 144 9.89 -6.94 -13.30
CA SER A 144 10.75 -7.85 -14.06
C SER A 144 10.64 -9.31 -13.60
N SER A 145 10.37 -9.53 -12.30
CA SER A 145 10.17 -10.88 -11.74
C SER A 145 8.93 -11.60 -12.26
N VAL A 146 7.96 -10.85 -12.82
CA VAL A 146 6.75 -11.41 -13.45
C VAL A 146 6.86 -11.45 -14.99
N GLY A 147 8.07 -11.33 -15.53
CA GLY A 147 8.35 -11.45 -16.98
C GLY A 147 7.99 -10.21 -17.78
N GLN A 148 7.70 -9.09 -17.15
CA GLN A 148 7.46 -7.84 -17.88
C GLN A 148 8.77 -7.20 -18.32
N ARG A 149 8.76 -6.65 -19.52
CA ARG A 149 9.92 -5.90 -20.05
C ARG A 149 10.10 -4.63 -19.23
N LEU A 150 11.35 -4.34 -18.84
CA LEU A 150 11.66 -3.07 -18.17
C LEU A 150 11.36 -1.91 -19.10
N THR A 151 10.48 -1.04 -18.67
CA THR A 151 10.17 0.24 -19.29
C THR A 151 10.40 1.34 -18.27
N ASP A 152 10.47 2.57 -18.73
CA ASP A 152 10.47 3.71 -17.83
C ASP A 152 9.22 3.67 -16.94
N MET A 153 9.41 3.78 -15.63
CA MET A 153 8.37 3.62 -14.65
C MET A 153 8.48 4.68 -13.56
N VAL A 154 7.34 5.23 -13.20
CA VAL A 154 7.18 6.13 -12.05
C VAL A 154 6.21 5.51 -11.05
N THR A 155 6.64 5.37 -9.82
CA THR A 155 5.77 4.97 -8.71
C THR A 155 5.29 6.21 -7.96
N VAL A 156 3.98 6.35 -7.85
CA VAL A 156 3.34 7.43 -7.08
C VAL A 156 2.89 6.89 -5.73
N TRP A 157 3.54 7.31 -4.65
CA TRP A 157 3.17 6.96 -3.29
C TRP A 157 2.39 8.09 -2.63
N ILE A 158 1.17 7.81 -2.17
CA ILE A 158 0.24 8.80 -1.62
C ILE A 158 -0.16 8.40 -0.20
N PRO A 159 0.26 9.14 0.83
CA PRO A 159 -0.20 8.91 2.20
C PRO A 159 -1.62 9.48 2.38
N PHE A 160 -2.58 8.64 2.78
CA PHE A 160 -3.94 9.07 3.10
C PHE A 160 -4.08 9.61 4.52
N THR A 161 -3.12 9.31 5.38
CA THR A 161 -3.04 9.80 6.75
C THR A 161 -1.65 10.35 7.04
N LYS A 162 -1.47 11.08 8.14
CA LYS A 162 -0.14 11.56 8.56
C LYS A 162 0.76 10.36 8.83
N THR A 163 1.81 10.22 8.04
CA THR A 163 2.81 9.15 8.16
C THR A 163 4.08 9.63 8.83
N THR A 164 4.68 8.77 9.63
CA THR A 164 5.93 8.99 10.35
C THR A 164 6.74 7.69 10.36
N LYS A 165 8.00 7.75 10.78
CA LYS A 165 8.84 6.54 10.95
C LYS A 165 8.20 5.48 11.86
N ASN A 166 7.35 5.91 12.81
CA ASN A 166 6.73 5.01 13.78
C ASN A 166 5.42 4.36 13.29
N ASN A 167 4.87 4.82 12.16
CA ASN A 167 3.59 4.32 11.63
C ASN A 167 3.64 3.96 10.14
N GLY A 168 4.80 3.55 9.66
CA GLY A 168 4.93 2.94 8.35
C GLY A 168 5.08 3.91 7.19
N CYS A 169 5.75 5.06 7.37
CA CYS A 169 6.12 5.91 6.24
C CYS A 169 7.04 5.15 5.27
N MET A 170 7.01 5.55 4.03
CA MET A 170 8.02 5.11 3.06
C MET A 170 9.37 5.72 3.39
N ILE A 171 10.42 4.94 3.24
CA ILE A 171 11.80 5.38 3.37
C ILE A 171 12.47 5.16 2.02
N THR A 172 13.17 6.16 1.51
CA THR A 172 13.83 6.11 0.20
C THR A 172 15.32 6.42 0.31
N VAL A 173 16.07 5.99 -0.70
CA VAL A 173 17.48 6.32 -0.86
C VAL A 173 17.59 7.22 -2.09
N LYS A 174 18.08 8.45 -1.86
CA LYS A 174 18.25 9.42 -2.94
C LYS A 174 19.25 8.91 -3.99
N GLU A 175 18.97 9.22 -5.24
CA GLU A 175 19.86 8.99 -6.39
C GLU A 175 20.22 7.53 -6.67
N ILE A 176 19.64 6.58 -5.91
CA ILE A 176 19.90 5.16 -6.13
C ILE A 176 19.47 4.69 -7.53
N ASN A 177 18.49 5.37 -8.12
CA ASN A 177 18.03 5.13 -9.48
C ASN A 177 19.14 5.37 -10.52
N LYS A 178 20.13 6.23 -10.25
CA LYS A 178 21.29 6.49 -11.13
C LYS A 178 22.19 5.27 -11.29
N LEU A 179 22.10 4.29 -10.36
CA LEU A 179 22.85 3.03 -10.43
C LEU A 179 22.15 1.97 -11.29
N GLY A 180 20.99 2.31 -11.88
CA GLY A 180 20.16 1.34 -12.59
C GLY A 180 19.51 0.32 -11.68
N LEU A 181 19.10 -0.81 -12.25
CA LEU A 181 18.48 -1.90 -11.51
C LEU A 181 19.56 -2.68 -10.73
N LEU A 182 19.42 -2.67 -9.41
CA LEU A 182 20.30 -3.40 -8.51
C LEU A 182 19.97 -4.91 -8.51
N ASN A 183 20.88 -5.72 -7.99
CA ASN A 183 20.66 -7.16 -7.87
C ASN A 183 19.64 -7.44 -6.76
N HIS A 184 18.54 -8.09 -7.12
CA HIS A 184 17.47 -8.50 -6.22
C HIS A 184 17.44 -10.02 -6.07
N VAL A 185 16.98 -10.48 -4.93
CA VAL A 185 16.78 -11.89 -4.59
C VAL A 185 15.37 -12.10 -4.05
N SER A 186 14.91 -13.35 -4.07
CA SER A 186 13.69 -13.72 -3.39
C SER A 186 13.95 -13.79 -1.89
N GLY A 187 13.30 -12.92 -1.14
CA GLY A 187 13.36 -12.87 0.31
C GLY A 187 12.22 -13.62 0.99
N TYR A 188 11.89 -13.22 2.21
CA TYR A 188 10.83 -13.84 3.01
C TYR A 188 9.47 -13.84 2.28
N LYS A 189 8.79 -14.98 2.23
CA LYS A 189 7.52 -15.17 1.52
C LYS A 189 7.55 -14.75 0.03
N GLY A 190 8.68 -14.91 -0.64
CA GLY A 190 8.83 -14.58 -2.05
C GLY A 190 8.84 -13.07 -2.35
N GLN A 191 9.02 -12.23 -1.36
CA GLN A 191 9.20 -10.80 -1.57
C GLN A 191 10.52 -10.53 -2.28
N VAL A 192 10.51 -9.57 -3.20
CA VAL A 192 11.72 -9.13 -3.90
C VAL A 192 12.49 -8.18 -2.99
N GLU A 193 13.77 -8.45 -2.76
CA GLU A 193 14.63 -7.62 -1.94
C GLU A 193 16.03 -7.42 -2.52
N ILE A 194 16.64 -6.27 -2.24
CA ILE A 194 18.00 -5.97 -2.69
C ILE A 194 18.99 -6.83 -1.91
N LYS A 195 19.81 -7.60 -2.62
CA LYS A 195 20.87 -8.43 -2.04
C LYS A 195 21.96 -7.57 -1.40
N GLY A 196 22.13 -7.72 -0.10
CA GLY A 196 23.22 -7.12 0.65
C GLY A 196 22.98 -5.69 1.10
N SER A 197 22.59 -5.53 2.35
CA SER A 197 22.41 -4.23 3.02
C SER A 197 23.67 -3.33 3.02
N LYS A 198 24.86 -3.87 2.76
CA LYS A 198 26.13 -3.11 2.72
C LYS A 198 26.11 -1.97 1.70
N LEU A 199 25.40 -2.14 0.57
CA LEU A 199 25.24 -1.08 -0.42
C LEU A 199 24.40 0.06 0.13
N LEU A 200 23.33 -0.26 0.84
CA LEU A 200 22.40 0.72 1.43
C LEU A 200 23.05 1.49 2.58
N ASN A 201 24.03 0.90 3.27
CA ASN A 201 24.77 1.58 4.33
C ASN A 201 25.64 2.75 3.82
N LYS A 202 25.97 2.77 2.53
CA LYS A 202 26.70 3.88 1.89
C LYS A 202 25.80 5.09 1.61
N PHE A 203 24.50 4.90 1.61
CA PHE A 203 23.52 5.94 1.30
C PHE A 203 22.70 6.24 2.55
N LYS A 204 22.47 7.52 2.84
CA LYS A 204 21.59 7.92 3.94
C LYS A 204 20.14 7.83 3.50
N PRO A 205 19.32 6.91 4.07
CA PRO A 205 17.89 6.88 3.83
C PRO A 205 17.22 8.15 4.36
N ILE A 206 16.21 8.62 3.64
CA ILE A 206 15.41 9.81 4.00
C ILE A 206 13.95 9.44 4.16
#